data_2d5c8d4169d0ac92900b6f9a713a09cd
#
_entry.id   2d5c8d4169d0ac92900b6f9a713a09cd
#
_cell.length_a   1.000
_cell.length_b   1.000
_cell.length_c   1.000
_cell.angle_alpha   90.00
_cell.angle_beta   90.00
_cell.angle_gamma   90.00
#
_symmetry.space_group_name_H-M   'P 1'
#
loop_
_entity.id
_entity.type
_entity.pdbx_description
1 polymer ?
#
loop_
_entity_poly.entity_id
_entity_poly.type
_entity_poly.pdbx_seq_one_letter_code
_entity_poly.pdbx_strand_id
1 'polypeptide(L)'
;MKISIIGPGLMPIPPKGWGAVESLIWDMANALKDLGQEVQIINTTDPNKVLAAIKEFDPDFVHINYDDFIVLYPHIDKPKAMTSHFGYLERPDMMNGYVNIFNKFQEIRPNVFCLSEGIKNIYKVFSNFPEEKLFVTPNGVNVDAFNFKEEPAHPHRSMYLAKVDYRKRQHLFQNIDSLWFAGNIVDERYDTKNNYLGEWSKEQLYKELTDYGNLVLLSDGEAHSLVIMEAFAAGLGVVISEYARANLDLDKKFITLLPEKKINVID
;
A
#
# COMPACT_ATOMS: atom_id res chain seq x y z
N MET A 1 -15.04 5.53 20.77
CA MET A 1 -14.47 6.75 20.19
C MET A 1 -15.12 7.03 18.84
N LYS A 2 -15.24 8.31 18.47
CA LYS A 2 -15.62 8.74 17.13
C LYS A 2 -14.34 9.00 16.31
N ILE A 3 -14.19 8.34 15.19
CA ILE A 3 -12.98 8.40 14.35
C ILE A 3 -13.34 8.83 12.94
N SER A 4 -12.69 9.88 12.42
CA SER A 4 -12.78 10.27 11.00
C SER A 4 -11.55 9.77 10.26
N ILE A 5 -11.75 9.01 9.19
CA ILE A 5 -10.70 8.53 8.29
C ILE A 5 -10.84 9.29 6.97
N ILE A 6 -9.79 10.02 6.58
CA ILE A 6 -9.78 10.83 5.37
C ILE A 6 -9.03 10.08 4.26
N GLY A 7 -9.73 9.81 3.16
CA GLY A 7 -9.20 9.18 1.96
C GLY A 7 -8.85 10.19 0.86
N PRO A 8 -8.23 9.70 -0.24
CA PRO A 8 -7.77 10.55 -1.35
C PRO A 8 -8.88 11.26 -2.14
N GLY A 9 -10.09 10.73 -2.14
CA GLY A 9 -11.20 11.25 -2.96
C GLY A 9 -11.10 10.96 -4.45
N LEU A 10 -10.10 10.17 -4.86
CA LEU A 10 -9.82 9.87 -6.27
C LEU A 10 -10.63 8.68 -6.80
N MET A 11 -10.95 7.74 -5.93
CA MET A 11 -11.69 6.52 -6.24
C MET A 11 -12.73 6.26 -5.16
N PRO A 12 -13.81 5.48 -5.44
CA PRO A 12 -14.77 5.10 -4.40
C PRO A 12 -14.13 4.24 -3.30
N ILE A 13 -14.69 4.31 -2.09
CA ILE A 13 -14.34 3.44 -0.96
C ILE A 13 -15.59 2.65 -0.57
N PRO A 14 -15.62 1.30 -0.67
CA PRO A 14 -14.54 0.46 -1.19
C PRO A 14 -14.33 0.62 -2.69
N PRO A 15 -13.12 0.36 -3.21
CA PRO A 15 -12.85 0.40 -4.64
C PRO A 15 -13.48 -0.83 -5.34
N LYS A 16 -13.83 -0.67 -6.62
CA LYS A 16 -14.39 -1.79 -7.41
C LYS A 16 -13.31 -2.76 -7.95
N GLY A 17 -12.09 -2.28 -8.13
CA GLY A 17 -10.94 -3.02 -8.63
C GLY A 17 -9.68 -2.66 -7.85
N TRP A 18 -8.66 -2.12 -8.54
CA TRP A 18 -7.45 -1.61 -7.88
C TRP A 18 -7.77 -0.40 -6.98
N GLY A 19 -6.90 -0.09 -6.03
CA GLY A 19 -7.08 0.98 -5.06
C GLY A 19 -6.62 0.52 -3.69
N ALA A 20 -5.28 0.40 -3.51
CA ALA A 20 -4.71 -0.15 -2.28
C ALA A 20 -5.04 0.69 -1.05
N VAL A 21 -4.94 2.02 -1.17
CA VAL A 21 -5.24 2.95 -0.07
C VAL A 21 -6.72 2.94 0.28
N GLU A 22 -7.58 2.93 -0.73
CA GLU A 22 -9.04 2.87 -0.57
C GLU A 22 -9.49 1.55 0.06
N SER A 23 -8.87 0.41 -0.34
CA SER A 23 -9.11 -0.90 0.28
C SER A 23 -8.68 -0.90 1.73
N LEU A 24 -7.49 -0.38 2.03
CA LEU A 24 -6.97 -0.27 3.39
C LEU A 24 -7.88 0.57 4.29
N ILE A 25 -8.35 1.72 3.80
CA ILE A 25 -9.28 2.59 4.53
C ILE A 25 -10.59 1.84 4.83
N TRP A 26 -11.11 1.11 3.85
CA TRP A 26 -12.33 0.33 4.03
C TRP A 26 -12.17 -0.77 5.08
N ASP A 27 -11.11 -1.57 4.99
CA ASP A 27 -10.85 -2.67 5.91
C ASP A 27 -10.57 -2.15 7.33
N MET A 28 -9.78 -1.08 7.46
CA MET A 28 -9.52 -0.42 8.74
C MET A 28 -10.81 0.14 9.37
N ALA A 29 -11.67 0.79 8.57
CA ALA A 29 -12.92 1.34 9.06
C ALA A 29 -13.85 0.24 9.58
N ASN A 30 -13.94 -0.90 8.89
CA ASN A 30 -14.76 -2.03 9.33
C ASN A 30 -14.18 -2.67 10.60
N ALA A 31 -12.88 -2.94 10.64
CA ALA A 31 -12.23 -3.47 11.84
C ALA A 31 -12.42 -2.57 13.07
N LEU A 32 -12.33 -1.25 12.90
CA LEU A 32 -12.60 -0.30 14.00
C LEU A 32 -14.07 -0.33 14.44
N LYS A 33 -15.04 -0.49 13.52
CA LYS A 33 -16.45 -0.65 13.85
C LYS A 33 -16.71 -1.95 14.63
N ASP A 34 -16.06 -3.05 14.21
CA ASP A 34 -16.15 -4.34 14.90
C ASP A 34 -15.58 -4.26 16.32
N LEU A 35 -14.62 -3.36 16.56
CA LEU A 35 -14.10 -3.02 17.88
C LEU A 35 -14.98 -2.00 18.65
N GLY A 36 -16.19 -1.71 18.17
CA GLY A 36 -17.17 -0.83 18.81
C GLY A 36 -16.88 0.66 18.66
N GLN A 37 -16.06 1.07 17.67
CA GLN A 37 -15.82 2.48 17.39
C GLN A 37 -16.87 3.03 16.41
N GLU A 38 -17.22 4.32 16.54
CA GLU A 38 -18.03 5.04 15.57
C GLU A 38 -17.09 5.63 14.50
N VAL A 39 -17.22 5.19 13.25
CA VAL A 39 -16.27 5.54 12.18
C VAL A 39 -16.95 6.22 11.02
N GLN A 40 -16.44 7.41 10.65
CA GLN A 40 -16.77 8.14 9.44
C GLN A 40 -15.63 8.03 8.43
N ILE A 41 -15.93 7.72 7.17
CA ILE A 41 -15.00 7.85 6.05
C ILE A 41 -15.33 9.15 5.31
N ILE A 42 -14.34 10.04 5.17
CA ILE A 42 -14.41 11.26 4.39
C ILE A 42 -13.57 11.05 3.12
N ASN A 43 -14.23 10.94 1.98
CA ASN A 43 -13.56 10.62 0.71
C ASN A 43 -13.92 11.64 -0.38
N THR A 44 -13.20 12.75 -0.39
CA THR A 44 -13.38 13.84 -1.34
C THR A 44 -12.06 14.58 -1.55
N THR A 45 -11.86 15.13 -2.75
CA THR A 45 -10.70 15.98 -3.07
C THR A 45 -10.87 17.44 -2.63
N ASP A 46 -12.07 17.83 -2.16
CA ASP A 46 -12.38 19.20 -1.74
C ASP A 46 -12.02 19.41 -0.26
N PRO A 47 -10.98 20.23 0.04
CA PRO A 47 -10.53 20.49 1.42
C PRO A 47 -11.63 21.09 2.31
N ASN A 48 -12.50 21.96 1.74
CA ASN A 48 -13.56 22.59 2.52
C ASN A 48 -14.63 21.58 2.95
N LYS A 49 -14.94 20.62 2.08
CA LYS A 49 -15.85 19.50 2.43
C LYS A 49 -15.24 18.60 3.50
N VAL A 50 -13.92 18.35 3.46
CA VAL A 50 -13.23 17.61 4.50
C VAL A 50 -13.39 18.30 5.86
N LEU A 51 -13.07 19.60 5.95
CA LEU A 51 -13.17 20.35 7.20
C LEU A 51 -14.62 20.46 7.70
N ALA A 52 -15.59 20.66 6.80
CA ALA A 52 -17.01 20.70 7.15
C ALA A 52 -17.49 19.37 7.74
N ALA A 53 -17.14 18.24 7.10
CA ALA A 53 -17.50 16.89 7.57
C ALA A 53 -16.88 16.57 8.93
N ILE A 54 -15.61 16.94 9.17
CA ILE A 54 -14.97 16.79 10.48
C ILE A 54 -15.73 17.59 11.54
N LYS A 55 -16.09 18.85 11.24
CA LYS A 55 -16.81 19.72 12.17
C LYS A 55 -18.19 19.17 12.52
N GLU A 56 -18.93 18.66 11.53
CA GLU A 56 -20.26 18.08 11.70
C GLU A 56 -20.24 16.81 12.53
N PHE A 57 -19.31 15.91 12.23
CA PHE A 57 -19.19 14.61 12.93
C PHE A 57 -18.61 14.77 14.34
N ASP A 58 -17.79 15.77 14.58
CA ASP A 58 -17.09 16.06 15.84
C ASP A 58 -16.32 14.84 16.38
N PRO A 59 -15.28 14.33 15.64
CA PRO A 59 -14.57 13.14 16.03
C PRO A 59 -13.62 13.34 17.23
N ASP A 60 -13.32 12.25 17.94
CA ASP A 60 -12.27 12.20 18.96
C ASP A 60 -10.87 12.12 18.34
N PHE A 61 -10.78 11.56 17.13
CA PHE A 61 -9.51 11.39 16.40
C PHE A 61 -9.72 11.49 14.87
N VAL A 62 -8.74 12.07 14.17
CA VAL A 62 -8.71 12.19 12.71
C VAL A 62 -7.47 11.51 12.14
N HIS A 63 -7.68 10.54 11.23
CA HIS A 63 -6.61 9.87 10.49
C HIS A 63 -6.62 10.29 9.02
N ILE A 64 -5.54 10.90 8.55
CA ILE A 64 -5.41 11.41 7.18
C ILE A 64 -4.54 10.44 6.38
N ASN A 65 -5.09 9.83 5.31
CA ASN A 65 -4.42 8.87 4.44
C ASN A 65 -4.12 9.44 3.04
N TYR A 66 -3.98 10.75 2.92
CA TYR A 66 -3.65 11.40 1.67
C TYR A 66 -2.68 12.56 1.89
N ASP A 67 -1.52 12.47 1.26
CA ASP A 67 -0.38 13.35 1.53
C ASP A 67 -0.64 14.81 1.18
N ASP A 68 -1.41 15.09 0.10
CA ASP A 68 -1.76 16.45 -0.30
C ASP A 68 -2.58 17.19 0.79
N PHE A 69 -3.27 16.44 1.64
CA PHE A 69 -4.01 17.02 2.76
C PHE A 69 -3.14 17.39 3.96
N ILE A 70 -1.81 17.29 3.86
CA ILE A 70 -0.90 17.86 4.86
C ILE A 70 -1.21 19.32 5.15
N VAL A 71 -1.64 20.09 4.13
CA VAL A 71 -2.01 21.50 4.27
C VAL A 71 -3.24 21.74 5.16
N LEU A 72 -4.10 20.72 5.34
CA LEU A 72 -5.25 20.80 6.23
C LEU A 72 -4.88 20.51 7.69
N TYR A 73 -3.75 19.86 7.94
CA TYR A 73 -3.34 19.43 9.26
C TYR A 73 -3.38 20.56 10.31
N PRO A 74 -2.87 21.78 10.05
CA PRO A 74 -2.94 22.89 11.01
C PRO A 74 -4.36 23.38 11.30
N HIS A 75 -5.32 23.14 10.39
CA HIS A 75 -6.70 23.64 10.47
C HIS A 75 -7.67 22.67 11.15
N ILE A 76 -7.23 21.50 11.53
CA ILE A 76 -8.03 20.48 12.24
C ILE A 76 -7.72 20.61 13.73
N ASP A 77 -8.70 21.05 14.52
CA ASP A 77 -8.56 21.20 15.99
C ASP A 77 -9.02 19.92 16.70
N LYS A 78 -8.39 18.78 16.37
CA LYS A 78 -8.66 17.46 16.98
C LYS A 78 -7.35 16.69 17.08
N PRO A 79 -7.21 15.72 17.99
CA PRO A 79 -6.14 14.72 17.94
C PRO A 79 -6.11 14.08 16.55
N LYS A 80 -4.92 14.03 15.95
CA LYS A 80 -4.79 13.62 14.54
C LYS A 80 -3.43 13.06 14.21
N ALA A 81 -3.40 12.21 13.18
CA ALA A 81 -2.17 11.71 12.57
C ALA A 81 -2.33 11.57 11.06
N MET A 82 -1.20 11.44 10.37
CA MET A 82 -1.14 11.19 8.93
C MET A 82 -0.42 9.89 8.63
N THR A 83 -0.81 9.22 7.54
CA THR A 83 -0.04 8.13 6.94
C THR A 83 0.29 8.51 5.50
N SER A 84 1.58 8.47 5.14
CA SER A 84 2.01 8.55 3.75
C SER A 84 2.09 7.15 3.15
N HIS A 85 1.48 7.00 1.97
CA HIS A 85 1.54 5.78 1.18
C HIS A 85 2.48 5.90 -0.03
N PHE A 86 3.32 6.94 -0.04
CA PHE A 86 4.26 7.18 -1.15
C PHE A 86 5.34 6.09 -1.21
N GLY A 87 5.41 5.39 -2.34
CA GLY A 87 6.23 4.20 -2.50
C GLY A 87 7.74 4.42 -2.50
N TYR A 88 8.21 5.67 -2.64
CA TYR A 88 9.63 6.01 -2.68
C TYR A 88 10.14 6.73 -1.43
N LEU A 89 9.42 6.68 -0.31
CA LEU A 89 9.90 7.31 0.94
C LEU A 89 11.27 6.76 1.36
N GLU A 90 11.52 5.46 1.18
CA GLU A 90 12.83 4.84 1.46
C GLU A 90 13.84 4.96 0.29
N ARG A 91 13.47 5.70 -0.75
CA ARG A 91 14.28 5.98 -1.94
C ARG A 91 14.40 7.49 -2.18
N PRO A 92 15.21 8.23 -1.37
CA PRO A 92 15.34 9.69 -1.52
C PRO A 92 15.79 10.15 -2.90
N ASP A 93 16.54 9.28 -3.62
CA ASP A 93 16.96 9.48 -5.01
C ASP A 93 15.79 9.49 -6.00
N MET A 94 14.64 8.94 -5.64
CA MET A 94 13.44 8.83 -6.48
C MET A 94 12.29 9.76 -6.04
N MET A 95 12.53 10.66 -5.10
CA MET A 95 11.49 11.54 -4.53
C MET A 95 11.09 12.74 -5.43
N ASN A 96 11.58 12.88 -6.64
CA ASN A 96 11.53 14.09 -7.48
C ASN A 96 10.20 14.89 -7.41
N GLY A 97 9.06 14.24 -7.65
CA GLY A 97 7.74 14.90 -7.58
C GLY A 97 7.19 15.08 -6.16
N TYR A 98 7.75 14.39 -5.18
CA TYR A 98 7.23 14.35 -3.82
C TYR A 98 7.97 15.30 -2.86
N VAL A 99 9.11 15.88 -3.28
CA VAL A 99 9.95 16.74 -2.42
C VAL A 99 9.16 17.89 -1.79
N ASN A 100 8.26 18.53 -2.52
CA ASN A 100 7.45 19.63 -2.00
C ASN A 100 6.52 19.17 -0.86
N ILE A 101 5.91 18.00 -1.00
CA ILE A 101 5.06 17.39 0.03
C ILE A 101 5.92 17.02 1.24
N PHE A 102 7.07 16.37 1.02
CA PHE A 102 8.01 16.01 2.08
C PHE A 102 8.48 17.23 2.87
N ASN A 103 8.77 18.36 2.18
CA ASN A 103 9.11 19.63 2.83
C ASN A 103 7.95 20.17 3.69
N LYS A 104 6.68 20.00 3.26
CA LYS A 104 5.52 20.36 4.08
C LYS A 104 5.42 19.50 5.34
N PHE A 105 5.72 18.20 5.27
CA PHE A 105 5.82 17.36 6.46
C PHE A 105 6.91 17.88 7.42
N GLN A 106 8.06 18.30 6.91
CA GLN A 106 9.14 18.90 7.71
C GLN A 106 8.72 20.21 8.39
N GLU A 107 7.99 21.07 7.69
CA GLU A 107 7.51 22.37 8.17
C GLU A 107 6.43 22.20 9.24
N ILE A 108 5.41 21.38 8.97
CA ILE A 108 4.21 21.21 9.81
C ILE A 108 4.46 20.26 10.97
N ARG A 109 5.32 19.25 10.77
CA ARG A 109 5.65 18.21 11.77
C ARG A 109 4.41 17.53 12.37
N PRO A 110 3.57 16.89 11.55
CA PRO A 110 2.39 16.16 12.03
C PRO A 110 2.80 14.96 12.89
N ASN A 111 1.85 14.35 13.60
CA ASN A 111 2.00 12.97 14.03
C ASN A 111 1.94 12.08 12.79
N VAL A 112 2.89 11.15 12.62
CA VAL A 112 2.98 10.28 11.44
C VAL A 112 2.90 8.82 11.87
N PHE A 113 1.96 8.10 11.28
CA PHE A 113 1.97 6.65 11.30
C PHE A 113 2.87 6.17 10.16
N CYS A 114 4.08 5.76 10.52
CA CYS A 114 5.09 5.26 9.59
C CYS A 114 4.80 3.80 9.26
N LEU A 115 4.72 3.45 7.99
CA LEU A 115 4.41 2.08 7.57
C LEU A 115 5.55 1.08 7.82
N SER A 116 6.77 1.57 8.09
CA SER A 116 7.94 0.76 8.44
C SER A 116 8.93 1.52 9.34
N GLU A 117 9.84 0.79 9.97
CA GLU A 117 10.98 1.40 10.68
C GLU A 117 11.90 2.15 9.70
N GLY A 118 12.03 1.68 8.45
CA GLY A 118 12.77 2.38 7.42
C GLY A 118 12.19 3.76 7.14
N ILE A 119 10.88 3.87 6.95
CA ILE A 119 10.18 5.15 6.77
C ILE A 119 10.35 6.06 8.00
N LYS A 120 10.21 5.53 9.22
CA LYS A 120 10.48 6.27 10.45
C LYS A 120 11.90 6.85 10.45
N ASN A 121 12.90 6.05 10.06
CA ASN A 121 14.29 6.49 9.99
C ASN A 121 14.51 7.58 8.92
N ILE A 122 13.82 7.51 7.78
CA ILE A 122 13.87 8.57 6.76
C ILE A 122 13.43 9.91 7.35
N TYR A 123 12.30 9.96 8.06
CA TYR A 123 11.85 11.19 8.71
C TYR A 123 12.84 11.68 9.77
N LYS A 124 13.45 10.79 10.54
CA LYS A 124 14.47 11.16 11.56
C LYS A 124 15.73 11.74 10.93
N VAL A 125 16.28 11.08 9.92
CA VAL A 125 17.59 11.42 9.33
C VAL A 125 17.51 12.63 8.41
N PHE A 126 16.54 12.67 7.51
CA PHE A 126 16.46 13.71 6.48
C PHE A 126 15.71 14.97 6.92
N SER A 127 14.93 14.91 7.99
CA SER A 127 14.14 16.06 8.43
C SER A 127 14.28 16.44 9.89
N ASN A 128 15.17 15.77 10.63
CA ASN A 128 15.30 15.98 12.06
C ASN A 128 13.92 16.01 12.77
N PHE A 129 13.08 15.05 12.43
CA PHE A 129 11.70 14.99 12.89
C PHE A 129 11.65 14.52 14.35
N PRO A 130 10.79 15.11 15.22
CA PRO A 130 10.65 14.66 16.59
C PRO A 130 10.22 13.20 16.67
N GLU A 131 10.99 12.36 17.36
CA GLU A 131 10.73 10.91 17.42
C GLU A 131 9.40 10.57 18.07
N GLU A 132 8.99 11.36 19.05
CA GLU A 132 7.71 11.22 19.76
C GLU A 132 6.47 11.45 18.87
N LYS A 133 6.66 11.95 17.65
CA LYS A 133 5.61 12.12 16.64
C LYS A 133 5.60 11.02 15.57
N LEU A 134 6.52 10.07 15.63
CA LEU A 134 6.69 9.00 14.64
C LEU A 134 6.32 7.65 15.25
N PHE A 135 5.22 7.08 14.78
CA PHE A 135 4.65 5.82 15.27
C PHE A 135 4.71 4.77 14.16
N VAL A 136 5.41 3.66 14.38
CA VAL A 136 5.44 2.58 13.38
C VAL A 136 4.13 1.81 13.44
N THR A 137 3.38 1.86 12.35
CA THR A 137 2.06 1.26 12.20
C THR A 137 1.97 0.61 10.82
N PRO A 138 2.38 -0.66 10.67
CA PRO A 138 2.30 -1.37 9.41
C PRO A 138 0.87 -1.51 8.89
N ASN A 139 0.71 -1.63 7.57
CA ASN A 139 -0.58 -1.98 6.97
C ASN A 139 -1.03 -3.37 7.44
N GLY A 140 -2.32 -3.54 7.66
CA GLY A 140 -2.96 -4.82 7.91
C GLY A 140 -3.68 -5.35 6.67
N VAL A 141 -4.12 -6.60 6.73
CA VAL A 141 -4.96 -7.26 5.72
C VAL A 141 -6.05 -8.07 6.42
N ASN A 142 -7.22 -8.16 5.81
CA ASN A 142 -8.28 -9.04 6.29
C ASN A 142 -7.96 -10.49 5.92
N VAL A 143 -7.40 -11.24 6.87
CA VAL A 143 -6.99 -12.64 6.66
C VAL A 143 -8.17 -13.58 6.45
N ASP A 144 -9.35 -13.28 7.03
CA ASP A 144 -10.55 -14.09 6.93
C ASP A 144 -11.22 -14.00 5.55
N ALA A 145 -10.81 -13.05 4.71
CA ALA A 145 -11.29 -12.92 3.34
C ALA A 145 -10.72 -14.00 2.40
N PHE A 146 -9.61 -14.65 2.77
CA PHE A 146 -8.91 -15.61 1.92
C PHE A 146 -9.30 -17.05 2.25
N ASN A 147 -9.64 -17.82 1.22
CA ASN A 147 -9.89 -19.25 1.34
C ASN A 147 -8.58 -20.02 1.07
N PHE A 148 -7.81 -20.31 2.12
CA PHE A 148 -6.60 -21.11 1.99
C PHE A 148 -6.90 -22.48 1.37
N LYS A 149 -6.11 -22.88 0.37
CA LYS A 149 -6.15 -24.19 -0.27
C LYS A 149 -4.83 -24.93 -0.02
N GLU A 150 -4.92 -26.11 0.58
CA GLU A 150 -3.77 -26.96 0.81
C GLU A 150 -3.15 -27.45 -0.51
N GLU A 151 -3.99 -27.67 -1.53
CA GLU A 151 -3.60 -28.07 -2.88
C GLU A 151 -4.00 -26.96 -3.88
N PRO A 152 -3.10 -26.02 -4.20
CA PRO A 152 -3.37 -24.97 -5.18
C PRO A 152 -3.52 -25.54 -6.59
N ALA A 153 -4.42 -24.95 -7.40
CA ALA A 153 -4.65 -25.42 -8.78
C ALA A 153 -3.44 -25.20 -9.71
N HIS A 154 -2.58 -24.24 -9.37
CA HIS A 154 -1.42 -23.85 -10.18
C HIS A 154 -0.13 -23.75 -9.34
N PRO A 155 0.32 -24.83 -8.67
CA PRO A 155 1.44 -24.79 -7.71
C PRO A 155 2.78 -24.37 -8.34
N HIS A 156 2.94 -24.55 -9.65
CA HIS A 156 4.16 -24.22 -10.40
C HIS A 156 4.07 -22.84 -11.10
N ARG A 157 3.00 -22.10 -10.88
CA ARG A 157 2.83 -20.76 -11.43
C ARG A 157 2.97 -19.71 -10.33
N SER A 158 3.65 -18.64 -10.66
CA SER A 158 3.76 -17.47 -9.80
C SER A 158 2.85 -16.37 -10.31
N MET A 159 2.28 -15.57 -9.41
CA MET A 159 1.41 -14.44 -9.75
C MET A 159 2.13 -13.12 -9.51
N TYR A 160 2.12 -12.23 -10.49
CA TYR A 160 2.49 -10.83 -10.34
C TYR A 160 1.21 -9.99 -10.32
N LEU A 161 0.64 -9.80 -9.16
CA LEU A 161 -0.63 -9.09 -8.96
C LEU A 161 -0.36 -7.64 -8.52
N ALA A 162 -0.41 -6.72 -9.44
CA ALA A 162 -0.21 -5.29 -9.19
C ALA A 162 -0.65 -4.48 -10.41
N LYS A 163 -0.94 -3.18 -10.21
CA LYS A 163 -0.99 -2.23 -11.32
C LYS A 163 0.27 -2.38 -12.18
N VAL A 164 0.10 -2.55 -13.48
CA VAL A 164 1.22 -2.65 -14.42
C VAL A 164 1.73 -1.25 -14.70
N ASP A 165 2.78 -0.86 -14.02
CA ASP A 165 3.38 0.47 -14.12
C ASP A 165 4.92 0.43 -14.06
N TYR A 166 5.55 1.58 -14.37
CA TYR A 166 7.02 1.69 -14.42
C TYR A 166 7.69 1.22 -13.12
N ARG A 167 7.13 1.55 -11.98
CA ARG A 167 7.66 1.20 -10.65
C ARG A 167 7.62 -0.31 -10.39
N LYS A 168 6.61 -0.98 -10.93
CA LYS A 168 6.42 -2.43 -10.74
C LYS A 168 7.26 -3.28 -11.71
N ARG A 169 7.77 -2.71 -12.81
CA ARG A 169 8.73 -3.33 -13.75
C ARG A 169 8.27 -4.64 -14.40
N GLN A 170 6.94 -4.88 -14.53
CA GLN A 170 6.40 -6.13 -15.08
C GLN A 170 6.88 -6.40 -16.51
N HIS A 171 7.11 -5.35 -17.31
CA HIS A 171 7.58 -5.45 -18.69
C HIS A 171 8.93 -6.20 -18.80
N LEU A 172 9.79 -6.18 -17.77
CA LEU A 172 11.06 -6.92 -17.75
C LEU A 172 10.86 -8.43 -17.64
N PHE A 173 9.74 -8.87 -17.06
CA PHE A 173 9.49 -10.25 -16.68
C PHE A 173 8.37 -10.91 -17.51
N GLN A 174 7.74 -10.18 -18.42
CA GLN A 174 6.56 -10.62 -19.17
C GLN A 174 6.79 -11.85 -20.07
N ASN A 175 8.05 -12.21 -20.35
CA ASN A 175 8.42 -13.38 -21.17
C ASN A 175 8.63 -14.67 -20.35
N ILE A 176 8.41 -14.64 -19.04
CA ILE A 176 8.55 -15.83 -18.17
C ILE A 176 7.23 -16.60 -18.18
N ASP A 177 7.20 -17.77 -18.81
CA ASP A 177 5.99 -18.57 -19.01
C ASP A 177 5.28 -18.99 -17.70
N SER A 178 6.05 -19.24 -16.64
CA SER A 178 5.51 -19.60 -15.32
C SER A 178 5.05 -18.42 -14.49
N LEU A 179 5.28 -17.18 -14.94
CA LEU A 179 4.84 -15.94 -14.29
C LEU A 179 3.60 -15.39 -14.95
N TRP A 180 2.53 -15.25 -14.18
CA TRP A 180 1.25 -14.76 -14.63
C TRP A 180 0.97 -13.39 -14.05
N PHE A 181 0.28 -12.55 -14.79
CA PHE A 181 0.11 -11.13 -14.45
C PHE A 181 -1.37 -10.78 -14.35
N ALA A 182 -1.71 -10.01 -13.31
CA ALA A 182 -3.03 -9.40 -13.19
C ALA A 182 -2.91 -7.96 -12.65
N GLY A 183 -3.70 -7.04 -13.21
CA GLY A 183 -3.76 -5.63 -12.83
C GLY A 183 -3.99 -4.71 -14.03
N ASN A 184 -4.45 -3.50 -13.78
CA ASN A 184 -4.67 -2.51 -14.84
C ASN A 184 -3.33 -2.03 -15.43
N ILE A 185 -3.28 -1.88 -16.76
CA ILE A 185 -2.07 -1.53 -17.50
C ILE A 185 -1.99 -0.02 -17.72
N VAL A 186 -0.82 0.57 -17.34
CA VAL A 186 -0.46 1.97 -17.58
C VAL A 186 0.94 2.08 -18.20
N ASP A 187 1.76 1.03 -18.09
CA ASP A 187 3.10 0.99 -18.67
C ASP A 187 3.01 0.53 -20.13
N GLU A 188 3.24 1.45 -21.07
CA GLU A 188 3.18 1.19 -22.52
C GLU A 188 4.22 0.17 -23.01
N ARG A 189 5.26 -0.12 -22.21
CA ARG A 189 6.27 -1.13 -22.52
C ARG A 189 5.79 -2.56 -22.28
N TYR A 190 4.68 -2.71 -21.52
CA TYR A 190 4.12 -4.01 -21.24
C TYR A 190 3.25 -4.49 -22.41
N ASP A 191 3.61 -5.64 -22.95
CA ASP A 191 2.87 -6.30 -24.03
C ASP A 191 2.02 -7.44 -23.48
N THR A 192 0.70 -7.38 -23.72
CA THR A 192 -0.23 -8.38 -23.23
C THR A 192 -0.05 -9.71 -23.96
N LYS A 193 0.18 -10.77 -23.20
CA LYS A 193 0.36 -12.15 -23.69
C LYS A 193 -0.63 -13.09 -23.02
N ASN A 194 -0.55 -14.38 -23.36
CA ASN A 194 -1.43 -15.42 -22.83
C ASN A 194 -1.36 -15.59 -21.30
N ASN A 195 -0.31 -15.09 -20.64
CA ASN A 195 -0.13 -15.10 -19.21
C ASN A 195 -0.66 -13.83 -18.50
N TYR A 196 -1.34 -12.93 -19.22
CA TYR A 196 -2.03 -11.78 -18.64
C TYR A 196 -3.51 -12.10 -18.43
N LEU A 197 -3.99 -11.96 -17.19
CA LEU A 197 -5.34 -12.35 -16.76
C LEU A 197 -6.32 -11.18 -16.66
N GLY A 198 -5.90 -9.98 -17.07
CA GLY A 198 -6.72 -8.79 -16.90
C GLY A 198 -6.63 -8.17 -15.51
N GLU A 199 -7.51 -7.24 -15.23
CA GLU A 199 -7.63 -6.62 -13.91
C GLU A 199 -8.52 -7.49 -13.01
N TRP A 200 -8.02 -7.85 -11.82
CA TRP A 200 -8.78 -8.60 -10.85
C TRP A 200 -9.57 -7.68 -9.91
N SER A 201 -10.82 -8.04 -9.65
CA SER A 201 -11.57 -7.50 -8.53
C SER A 201 -11.03 -8.03 -7.20
N LYS A 202 -11.38 -7.37 -6.08
CA LYS A 202 -11.05 -7.89 -4.75
C LYS A 202 -11.65 -9.28 -4.49
N GLU A 203 -12.84 -9.53 -5.01
CA GLU A 203 -13.51 -10.82 -4.90
C GLU A 203 -12.73 -11.93 -5.62
N GLN A 204 -12.23 -11.66 -6.84
CA GLN A 204 -11.35 -12.59 -7.56
C GLN A 204 -10.04 -12.81 -6.81
N LEU A 205 -9.41 -11.75 -6.28
CA LEU A 205 -8.20 -11.84 -5.49
C LEU A 205 -8.38 -12.80 -4.31
N TYR A 206 -9.42 -12.62 -3.51
CA TYR A 206 -9.69 -13.45 -2.33
C TYR A 206 -9.96 -14.93 -2.68
N LYS A 207 -10.59 -15.17 -3.81
CA LYS A 207 -10.97 -16.52 -4.28
C LYS A 207 -9.82 -17.24 -4.98
N GLU A 208 -9.05 -16.54 -5.83
CA GLU A 208 -8.17 -17.16 -6.81
C GLU A 208 -6.68 -17.05 -6.47
N LEU A 209 -6.26 -16.09 -5.61
CA LEU A 209 -4.83 -15.93 -5.29
C LEU A 209 -4.23 -17.20 -4.66
N THR A 210 -4.99 -17.89 -3.83
CA THR A 210 -4.60 -19.15 -3.17
C THR A 210 -4.36 -20.32 -4.15
N ASP A 211 -4.70 -20.17 -5.43
CA ASP A 211 -4.47 -21.19 -6.46
C ASP A 211 -3.04 -21.18 -7.04
N TYR A 212 -2.22 -20.22 -6.66
CA TYR A 212 -0.85 -20.04 -7.16
C TYR A 212 0.19 -20.43 -6.10
N GLY A 213 1.39 -20.82 -6.56
CA GLY A 213 2.47 -21.22 -5.65
C GLY A 213 3.16 -20.04 -4.97
N ASN A 214 3.36 -18.92 -5.68
CA ASN A 214 4.07 -17.77 -5.18
C ASN A 214 3.49 -16.46 -5.72
N LEU A 215 3.67 -15.39 -4.94
CA LEU A 215 3.57 -14.02 -5.44
C LEU A 215 4.96 -13.48 -5.82
N VAL A 216 5.04 -12.75 -6.92
CA VAL A 216 6.24 -12.01 -7.34
C VAL A 216 5.96 -10.52 -7.25
N LEU A 217 6.85 -9.76 -6.59
CA LEU A 217 6.80 -8.31 -6.54
C LEU A 217 8.22 -7.72 -6.59
N LEU A 218 8.64 -7.35 -7.80
CA LEU A 218 9.99 -6.85 -8.08
C LEU A 218 10.00 -5.34 -8.34
N SER A 219 9.16 -4.60 -7.63
CA SER A 219 9.08 -3.14 -7.74
C SER A 219 10.37 -2.46 -7.28
N ASP A 220 10.62 -1.24 -7.79
CA ASP A 220 11.75 -0.41 -7.41
C ASP A 220 11.48 0.54 -6.24
N GLY A 221 10.28 0.46 -5.66
CA GLY A 221 9.88 1.21 -4.46
C GLY A 221 8.52 0.78 -3.93
N GLU A 222 8.44 0.52 -2.62
CA GLU A 222 7.23 0.23 -1.88
C GLU A 222 7.28 0.90 -0.51
N ALA A 223 6.16 1.42 -0.04
CA ALA A 223 6.06 1.89 1.34
C ALA A 223 5.85 0.69 2.29
N HIS A 224 4.75 -0.05 2.11
CA HIS A 224 4.48 -1.35 2.72
C HIS A 224 3.42 -2.04 1.87
N SER A 225 3.82 -3.03 1.11
CA SER A 225 2.98 -3.61 0.07
C SER A 225 1.84 -4.46 0.61
N LEU A 226 0.59 -4.07 0.33
CA LEU A 226 -0.60 -4.85 0.69
C LEU A 226 -0.62 -6.21 0.01
N VAL A 227 -0.24 -6.30 -1.27
CA VAL A 227 -0.30 -7.55 -2.01
C VAL A 227 0.64 -8.64 -1.44
N ILE A 228 1.73 -8.26 -0.76
CA ILE A 228 2.57 -9.20 -0.03
C ILE A 228 1.83 -9.76 1.19
N MET A 229 1.14 -8.91 1.92
CA MET A 229 0.33 -9.32 3.07
C MET A 229 -0.86 -10.20 2.63
N GLU A 230 -1.49 -9.85 1.51
CA GLU A 230 -2.54 -10.63 0.85
C GLU A 230 -2.03 -12.01 0.41
N ALA A 231 -0.80 -12.08 -0.15
CA ALA A 231 -0.17 -13.35 -0.51
C ALA A 231 0.08 -14.26 0.70
N PHE A 232 0.54 -13.70 1.82
CA PHE A 232 0.70 -14.49 3.06
C PHE A 232 -0.65 -14.97 3.61
N ALA A 233 -1.69 -14.13 3.58
CA ALA A 233 -3.04 -14.53 3.98
C ALA A 233 -3.61 -15.63 3.08
N ALA A 234 -3.25 -15.64 1.78
CA ALA A 234 -3.61 -16.69 0.83
C ALA A 234 -2.71 -17.94 0.90
N GLY A 235 -1.66 -17.95 1.75
CA GLY A 235 -0.76 -19.08 1.94
C GLY A 235 0.39 -19.19 0.93
N LEU A 236 0.66 -18.11 0.15
CA LEU A 236 1.72 -18.12 -0.86
C LEU A 236 3.10 -17.79 -0.26
N GLY A 237 4.15 -18.34 -0.88
CA GLY A 237 5.48 -17.76 -0.77
C GLY A 237 5.62 -16.48 -1.59
N VAL A 238 6.68 -15.71 -1.36
CA VAL A 238 6.91 -14.46 -2.09
C VAL A 238 8.32 -14.35 -2.64
N VAL A 239 8.44 -13.78 -3.84
CA VAL A 239 9.71 -13.40 -4.48
C VAL A 239 9.69 -11.87 -4.63
N ILE A 240 10.61 -11.19 -3.96
CA ILE A 240 10.57 -9.74 -3.82
C ILE A 240 11.90 -9.07 -4.19
N SER A 241 11.83 -7.79 -4.58
CA SER A 241 13.00 -6.92 -4.68
C SER A 241 13.45 -6.39 -3.31
N GLU A 242 14.66 -5.84 -3.25
CA GLU A 242 15.19 -5.18 -2.05
C GLU A 242 14.29 -4.03 -1.55
N TYR A 243 13.54 -3.39 -2.45
CA TYR A 243 12.66 -2.26 -2.15
C TYR A 243 11.22 -2.65 -1.74
N ALA A 244 10.90 -3.94 -1.76
CA ALA A 244 9.60 -4.45 -1.33
C ALA A 244 9.64 -5.18 0.03
N ARG A 245 10.78 -5.14 0.74
CA ARG A 245 11.05 -5.95 1.95
C ARG A 245 10.56 -5.34 3.27
N ALA A 246 9.92 -4.17 3.25
CA ALA A 246 9.49 -3.48 4.47
C ALA A 246 8.72 -4.41 5.44
N ASN A 247 9.14 -4.44 6.70
CA ASN A 247 8.57 -5.25 7.79
C ASN A 247 8.60 -6.77 7.60
N LEU A 248 9.41 -7.30 6.68
CA LEU A 248 9.50 -8.74 6.44
C LEU A 248 10.69 -9.37 7.17
N ASP A 249 10.45 -10.53 7.76
CA ASP A 249 11.51 -11.40 8.32
C ASP A 249 12.10 -12.24 7.18
N LEU A 250 13.21 -11.78 6.64
CA LEU A 250 13.86 -12.37 5.46
C LEU A 250 14.47 -13.76 5.72
N ASP A 251 14.55 -14.22 6.98
CA ASP A 251 15.01 -15.56 7.33
C ASP A 251 13.94 -16.64 7.10
N LYS A 252 12.71 -16.24 6.78
CA LYS A 252 11.62 -17.16 6.46
C LYS A 252 11.85 -17.83 5.10
N LYS A 253 11.76 -19.16 5.06
CA LYS A 253 12.00 -19.97 3.85
C LYS A 253 11.04 -19.70 2.69
N PHE A 254 9.87 -19.14 2.98
CA PHE A 254 8.86 -18.77 1.97
C PHE A 254 9.05 -17.34 1.43
N ILE A 255 10.13 -16.65 1.82
CA ILE A 255 10.51 -15.33 1.29
C ILE A 255 11.82 -15.47 0.51
N THR A 256 11.79 -15.10 -0.76
CA THR A 256 12.98 -15.04 -1.62
C THR A 256 13.26 -13.59 -1.98
N LEU A 257 14.40 -13.08 -1.53
CA LEU A 257 14.88 -11.75 -1.89
C LEU A 257 15.75 -11.82 -3.15
N LEU A 258 15.38 -11.03 -4.18
CA LEU A 258 16.20 -10.83 -5.38
C LEU A 258 16.97 -9.52 -5.27
N PRO A 259 18.31 -9.55 -5.24
CA PRO A 259 19.13 -8.33 -5.25
C PRO A 259 18.95 -7.53 -6.55
N GLU A 260 18.93 -6.19 -6.45
CA GLU A 260 18.75 -5.29 -7.60
C GLU A 260 19.73 -5.56 -8.76
N LYS A 261 20.98 -5.89 -8.44
CA LYS A 261 21.99 -6.27 -9.46
C LYS A 261 21.59 -7.47 -10.33
N LYS A 262 20.69 -8.35 -9.84
CA LYS A 262 20.16 -9.48 -10.62
C LYS A 262 18.95 -9.09 -11.45
N ILE A 263 18.20 -8.10 -11.01
CA ILE A 263 17.02 -7.58 -11.72
C ILE A 263 17.48 -6.73 -12.92
N ASN A 264 18.47 -5.87 -12.70
CA ASN A 264 19.02 -4.97 -13.74
C ASN A 264 19.84 -5.66 -14.84
N VAL A 265 20.14 -6.97 -14.72
CA VAL A 265 20.80 -7.75 -15.78
C VAL A 265 19.79 -8.28 -16.84
N ILE A 266 18.50 -8.12 -16.57
CA ILE A 266 17.41 -8.55 -17.47
C ILE A 266 17.08 -7.44 -18.51
N ASP A 267 17.59 -6.22 -18.29
CA ASP A 267 17.62 -5.12 -19.28
C ASP A 267 18.73 -5.42 -20.34
#